data_c6cab1688b5c73ada7ceca124241b1b1
#
_entry.id   c6cab1688b5c73ada7ceca124241b1b1
#
_cell.length_a   1.000
_cell.length_b   1.000
_cell.length_c   1.000
_cell.angle_alpha   90.00
_cell.angle_beta   90.00
_cell.angle_gamma   90.00
#
_symmetry.space_group_name_H-M   'P 1'
#
loop_
_entity.id
_entity.type
_entity.pdbx_description
1 polymer ?
#
loop_
_entity_poly.entity_id
_entity_poly.type
_entity_poly.pdbx_seq_one_letter_code
_entity_poly.pdbx_strand_id
1 'polypeptide(L)'
;MAALDAGKHVFCEWPLGSDSEQADKMALLSKQKGVKTMVALQSRYAPSFQHLRNLVTQGYAGNILSANMSMFLPGILRPRPERATWNAKREAGAHALNIATGH
;
A
#
# COMPACT_ATOMS: atom_id res chain seq x y z
N MET A 1 -8.86 -9.72 9.79
CA MET A 1 -9.88 -9.79 10.87
C MET A 1 -9.51 -10.89 11.88
N ALA A 2 -9.49 -12.19 11.52
CA ALA A 2 -9.29 -13.29 12.47
C ALA A 2 -8.09 -13.14 13.44
N ALA A 3 -6.94 -12.67 12.97
CA ALA A 3 -5.78 -12.42 13.83
C ALA A 3 -6.03 -11.30 14.86
N LEU A 4 -6.71 -10.24 14.44
CA LEU A 4 -7.09 -9.14 15.35
C LEU A 4 -8.10 -9.60 16.40
N ASP A 5 -9.10 -10.38 15.97
CA ASP A 5 -10.09 -10.97 16.89
C ASP A 5 -9.42 -11.85 17.96
N ALA A 6 -8.38 -12.58 17.55
CA ALA A 6 -7.56 -13.41 18.42
C ALA A 6 -6.53 -12.63 19.26
N GLY A 7 -6.56 -11.29 19.24
CA GLY A 7 -5.67 -10.44 20.03
C GLY A 7 -4.21 -10.50 19.59
N LYS A 8 -3.94 -10.81 18.32
CA LYS A 8 -2.57 -10.88 17.79
C LYS A 8 -2.13 -9.56 17.17
N HIS A 9 -0.84 -9.24 17.30
CA HIS A 9 -0.24 -8.17 16.52
C HIS A 9 -0.23 -8.57 15.04
N VAL A 10 -0.48 -7.61 14.14
CA VAL A 10 -0.64 -7.88 12.71
C VAL A 10 0.31 -7.04 11.88
N PHE A 11 1.07 -7.70 11.02
CA PHE A 11 1.83 -7.10 9.94
C PHE A 11 1.23 -7.61 8.63
N CYS A 12 0.77 -6.72 7.77
CA CYS A 12 0.21 -7.08 6.47
C CYS A 12 0.69 -6.15 5.37
N GLU A 13 0.60 -6.62 4.14
CA GLU A 13 0.93 -5.82 2.97
C GLU A 13 -0.21 -4.87 2.60
N TRP A 14 0.12 -3.92 1.73
CA TRP A 14 -0.85 -3.06 1.07
C TRP A 14 -1.54 -3.81 -0.11
N PRO A 15 -2.82 -3.60 -0.37
CA PRO A 15 -3.78 -2.79 0.39
C PRO A 15 -4.28 -3.49 1.67
N LEU A 16 -4.62 -2.70 2.69
CA LEU A 16 -5.04 -3.22 3.99
C LEU A 16 -6.38 -3.97 3.93
N GLY A 17 -7.23 -3.65 2.98
CA GLY A 17 -8.54 -4.26 2.76
C GLY A 17 -8.98 -4.10 1.32
N SER A 18 -10.13 -4.67 0.94
CA SER A 18 -10.72 -4.49 -0.39
C SER A 18 -11.25 -3.07 -0.60
N ASP A 19 -11.60 -2.39 0.49
CA ASP A 19 -12.16 -1.05 0.51
C ASP A 19 -11.84 -0.32 1.82
N SER A 20 -12.20 0.95 1.89
CA SER A 20 -11.97 1.78 3.08
C SER A 20 -12.77 1.32 4.29
N GLU A 21 -13.98 0.80 4.09
CA GLU A 21 -14.83 0.32 5.18
C GLU A 21 -14.18 -0.87 5.90
N GLN A 22 -13.61 -1.81 5.15
CA GLN A 22 -12.84 -2.92 5.74
C GLN A 22 -11.59 -2.43 6.49
N ALA A 23 -10.88 -1.47 5.91
CA ALA A 23 -9.70 -0.89 6.55
C ALA A 23 -10.06 -0.20 7.89
N ASP A 24 -11.15 0.57 7.91
CA ASP A 24 -11.63 1.24 9.11
C ASP A 24 -12.08 0.25 10.19
N LYS A 25 -12.78 -0.81 9.80
CA LYS A 25 -13.14 -1.91 10.73
C LYS A 25 -11.91 -2.56 11.35
N MET A 26 -10.88 -2.82 10.57
CA MET A 26 -9.63 -3.39 11.08
C MET A 26 -8.89 -2.41 12.01
N ALA A 27 -8.85 -1.13 11.67
CA ALA A 27 -8.24 -0.10 12.51
C ALA A 27 -8.96 0.05 13.84
N LEU A 28 -10.30 0.05 13.82
CA LEU A 28 -11.11 0.13 15.03
C LEU A 28 -10.90 -1.11 15.92
N LEU A 29 -10.95 -2.30 15.33
CA LEU A 29 -10.74 -3.55 16.05
C LEU A 29 -9.35 -3.64 16.68
N SER A 30 -8.31 -3.19 15.99
CA SER A 30 -6.95 -3.16 16.53
C SER A 30 -6.84 -2.28 17.78
N LYS A 31 -7.52 -1.13 17.78
CA LYS A 31 -7.61 -0.23 18.95
C LYS A 31 -8.37 -0.89 20.11
N GLN A 32 -9.51 -1.51 19.83
CA GLN A 32 -10.32 -2.21 20.84
C GLN A 32 -9.56 -3.36 21.50
N LYS A 33 -8.77 -4.09 20.72
CA LYS A 33 -7.96 -5.22 21.22
C LYS A 33 -6.60 -4.79 21.81
N GLY A 34 -6.23 -3.52 21.71
CA GLY A 34 -4.93 -3.03 22.20
C GLY A 34 -3.73 -3.65 21.50
N VAL A 35 -3.90 -4.10 20.25
CA VAL A 35 -2.83 -4.75 19.48
C VAL A 35 -2.12 -3.78 18.55
N LYS A 36 -0.84 -4.07 18.26
CA LYS A 36 -0.04 -3.30 17.31
C LYS A 36 -0.30 -3.82 15.90
N THR A 37 -0.46 -2.88 14.97
CA THR A 37 -0.64 -3.18 13.55
C THR A 37 0.33 -2.36 12.71
N MET A 38 0.79 -2.94 11.61
CA MET A 38 1.68 -2.27 10.66
C MET A 38 1.34 -2.71 9.24
N VAL A 39 1.33 -1.75 8.32
CA VAL A 39 1.17 -2.00 6.89
C VAL A 39 2.53 -1.87 6.21
N ALA A 40 2.92 -2.89 5.44
CA ALA A 40 4.14 -2.87 4.65
C ALA A 40 3.92 -2.04 3.37
N LEU A 41 4.68 -0.96 3.26
CA LEU A 41 4.80 -0.16 2.04
C LEU A 41 6.21 -0.37 1.51
N GLN A 42 6.37 -1.23 0.51
CA GLN A 42 7.68 -1.72 0.06
C GLN A 42 8.64 -0.59 -0.33
N SER A 43 8.14 0.40 -1.05
CA SER A 43 8.98 1.50 -1.54
C SER A 43 9.36 2.52 -0.46
N ARG A 44 8.65 2.55 0.68
CA ARG A 44 8.86 3.56 1.73
C ARG A 44 10.31 3.63 2.22
N TYR A 45 10.98 2.49 2.30
CA TYR A 45 12.35 2.37 2.78
C TYR A 45 13.36 2.01 1.70
N ALA A 46 12.94 1.97 0.43
CA ALA A 46 13.85 1.76 -0.68
C ALA A 46 14.88 2.91 -0.76
N PRO A 47 16.17 2.62 -1.00
CA PRO A 47 17.23 3.64 -0.99
C PRO A 47 16.94 4.84 -1.90
N SER A 48 16.37 4.60 -3.09
CA SER A 48 16.00 5.65 -4.04
C SER A 48 14.94 6.59 -3.49
N PHE A 49 13.90 6.06 -2.84
CA PHE A 49 12.85 6.88 -2.21
C PHE A 49 13.35 7.60 -0.97
N GLN A 50 14.23 6.99 -0.19
CA GLN A 50 14.89 7.66 0.94
C GLN A 50 15.77 8.80 0.46
N HIS A 51 16.52 8.62 -0.63
CA HIS A 51 17.32 9.68 -1.23
C HIS A 51 16.44 10.84 -1.73
N LEU A 52 15.37 10.54 -2.46
CA LEU A 52 14.39 11.55 -2.91
C LEU A 52 13.80 12.32 -1.72
N ARG A 53 13.39 11.62 -0.68
CA ARG A 53 12.88 12.25 0.55
C ARG A 53 13.90 13.19 1.17
N ASN A 54 15.16 12.76 1.26
CA ASN A 54 16.23 13.59 1.81
C ASN A 54 16.46 14.85 0.98
N LEU A 55 16.47 14.76 -0.34
CA LEU A 55 16.58 15.92 -1.24
C LEU A 55 15.44 16.92 -1.00
N VAL A 56 14.20 16.43 -0.93
CA VAL A 56 13.02 17.26 -0.66
C VAL A 56 13.13 17.93 0.71
N THR A 57 13.47 17.19 1.76
CA THR A 57 13.56 17.75 3.13
C THR A 57 14.72 18.72 3.31
N GLN A 58 15.78 18.57 2.53
CA GLN A 58 16.92 19.51 2.49
C GLN A 58 16.65 20.76 1.65
N GLY A 59 15.46 20.88 1.05
CA GLY A 59 15.08 22.03 0.25
C GLY A 59 15.66 22.06 -1.16
N TYR A 60 16.23 20.95 -1.65
CA TYR A 60 16.81 20.88 -2.99
C TYR A 60 15.85 21.31 -4.10
N ALA A 61 14.57 20.94 -3.98
CA ALA A 61 13.53 21.32 -4.94
C ALA A 61 12.85 22.66 -4.61
N GLY A 62 13.25 23.36 -3.55
CA GLY A 62 12.57 24.57 -3.09
C GLY A 62 11.11 24.31 -2.71
N ASN A 63 10.24 25.26 -3.00
CA ASN A 63 8.80 25.09 -2.81
C ASN A 63 8.21 24.23 -3.94
N ILE A 64 7.75 23.03 -3.60
CA ILE A 64 7.15 22.12 -4.57
C ILE A 64 5.75 22.61 -4.92
N LEU A 65 5.53 23.01 -6.15
CA LEU A 65 4.24 23.48 -6.66
C LEU A 65 3.42 22.37 -7.31
N SER A 66 4.09 21.37 -7.88
CA SER A 66 3.44 20.20 -8.48
C SER A 66 4.38 19.00 -8.50
N ALA A 67 3.81 17.83 -8.57
CA ALA A 67 4.56 16.58 -8.77
C ALA A 67 3.89 15.75 -9.85
N ASN A 68 4.69 15.13 -10.69
CA ASN A 68 4.24 14.17 -11.71
C ASN A 68 5.02 12.87 -11.56
N MET A 69 4.31 11.74 -11.61
CA MET A 69 4.92 10.42 -11.58
C MET A 69 4.44 9.61 -12.79
N SER A 70 5.38 9.12 -13.57
CA SER A 70 5.12 8.20 -14.68
C SER A 70 5.66 6.82 -14.34
N MET A 71 4.82 5.80 -14.43
CA MET A 71 5.19 4.42 -14.10
C MET A 71 4.92 3.49 -15.29
N PHE A 72 5.96 2.80 -15.74
CA PHE A 72 5.88 1.84 -16.84
C PHE A 72 6.00 0.41 -16.28
N LEU A 73 4.90 -0.32 -16.23
CA LEU A 73 4.85 -1.68 -15.68
C LEU A 73 4.71 -2.71 -16.81
N PRO A 74 5.79 -3.37 -17.25
CA PRO A 74 5.77 -4.28 -18.39
C PRO A 74 4.87 -5.52 -18.15
N GLY A 75 4.63 -5.89 -16.90
CA GLY A 75 3.80 -7.04 -16.55
C GLY A 75 2.30 -6.88 -16.81
N ILE A 76 1.81 -5.65 -16.99
CA ILE A 76 0.37 -5.38 -17.19
C ILE A 76 -0.09 -5.85 -18.58
N LEU A 77 0.78 -5.81 -19.58
CA LEU A 77 0.45 -6.17 -20.97
C LEU A 77 0.57 -7.68 -21.25
N ARG A 78 1.05 -8.48 -20.32
CA ARG A 78 1.18 -9.94 -20.50
C ARG A 78 -0.10 -10.65 -20.09
N PRO A 79 -0.46 -11.76 -20.78
CA PRO A 79 -1.52 -12.63 -20.31
C PRO A 79 -1.26 -13.06 -18.87
N ARG A 80 -2.25 -12.91 -18.00
CA ARG A 80 -2.13 -13.29 -16.59
C ARG A 80 -2.50 -14.75 -16.41
N PRO A 81 -1.72 -15.50 -15.62
CA PRO A 81 -2.15 -16.85 -15.25
C PRO A 81 -3.46 -16.76 -14.45
N GLU A 82 -4.30 -17.78 -14.57
CA GLU A 82 -5.63 -17.80 -13.93
C GLU A 82 -5.59 -17.45 -12.44
N ARG A 83 -4.58 -17.99 -11.71
CA ARG A 83 -4.35 -17.68 -10.28
C ARG A 83 -4.11 -16.20 -9.95
N ALA A 84 -3.79 -15.38 -10.95
CA ALA A 84 -3.49 -13.96 -10.76
C ALA A 84 -4.58 -13.03 -11.37
N THR A 85 -5.70 -13.58 -11.84
CA THR A 85 -6.78 -12.79 -12.44
C THR A 85 -7.54 -11.96 -11.41
N TRP A 86 -7.50 -12.35 -10.14
CA TRP A 86 -8.15 -11.63 -9.05
C TRP A 86 -7.69 -10.17 -8.93
N ASN A 87 -6.42 -9.89 -9.21
CA ASN A 87 -5.86 -8.52 -9.13
C ASN A 87 -6.24 -7.62 -10.33
N ALA A 88 -7.00 -8.14 -11.30
CA ALA A 88 -7.62 -7.35 -12.35
C ALA A 88 -9.05 -6.92 -11.99
N LYS A 89 -9.60 -7.48 -10.92
CA LYS A 89 -10.98 -7.20 -10.48
C LYS A 89 -10.96 -6.06 -9.46
N ARG A 90 -11.76 -5.03 -9.72
CA ARG A 90 -11.88 -3.87 -8.83
C ARG A 90 -12.37 -4.27 -7.43
N GLU A 91 -13.29 -5.23 -7.38
CA GLU A 91 -13.91 -5.73 -6.15
C GLU A 91 -12.91 -6.42 -5.22
N ALA A 92 -11.79 -6.89 -5.76
CA ALA A 92 -10.70 -7.46 -4.96
C ALA A 92 -9.88 -6.42 -4.18
N GLY A 93 -10.12 -5.11 -4.44
CA GLY A 93 -9.40 -4.02 -3.78
C GLY A 93 -7.95 -3.84 -4.21
N ALA A 94 -7.35 -4.83 -4.84
CA ALA A 94 -5.94 -4.87 -5.22
C ALA A 94 -5.78 -4.81 -6.75
N HIS A 95 -6.00 -3.66 -7.34
CA HIS A 95 -5.82 -3.44 -8.77
C HIS A 95 -4.56 -2.63 -9.09
N ALA A 96 -4.21 -2.54 -10.38
CA ALA A 96 -2.95 -1.96 -10.82
C ALA A 96 -2.68 -0.54 -10.28
N LEU A 97 -3.71 0.30 -10.16
CA LEU A 97 -3.53 1.66 -9.64
C LEU A 97 -3.16 1.65 -8.17
N ASN A 98 -3.95 1.02 -7.30
CA ASN A 98 -3.70 1.10 -5.87
C ASN A 98 -2.51 0.26 -5.42
N ILE A 99 -2.23 -0.88 -6.07
CA ILE A 99 -0.99 -1.64 -5.79
C ILE A 99 0.23 -0.83 -6.21
N ALA A 100 0.27 -0.36 -7.45
CA ALA A 100 1.45 0.31 -7.99
C ALA A 100 1.73 1.68 -7.33
N THR A 101 0.69 2.40 -6.92
CA THR A 101 0.83 3.74 -6.32
C THR A 101 0.88 3.73 -4.80
N GLY A 102 0.40 2.67 -4.15
CA GLY A 102 0.34 2.57 -2.70
C GLY A 102 1.58 1.95 -2.04
N HIS A 103 2.36 1.20 -2.80
CA HIS A 103 3.61 0.60 -2.31
C HIS A 103 4.75 1.61 -2.34
#